data_5a4c8b0818c60cdd569c9153042ef6b6
#
_entry.id   5a4c8b0818c60cdd569c9153042ef6b6
#
_cell.length_a   1.000
_cell.length_b   1.000
_cell.length_c   1.000
_cell.angle_alpha   90.00
_cell.angle_beta   90.00
_cell.angle_gamma   90.00
#
_symmetry.space_group_name_H-M   'P 1'
#
loop_
_entity.id
_entity.type
_entity.pdbx_description
1 polymer ?
#
loop_
_entity_poly.entity_id
_entity_poly.type
_entity_poly.pdbx_seq_one_letter_code
_entity_poly.pdbx_strand_id
1 'polypeptide(L)'
;MGVGAHHDAPECGMENVEWRMKTGTDTVRAHHDAPTSHTESTPQGPIMRIVSLLPSATEIVCALGLEKELVGVTHECDFPPFVRQLPKVTRTLIPTEASSRAIDELVRERLTTQRALYSLDLPNLEALKPDLIVTQALCDVCAVAEEEVRAAACLLPGTPKVINLEPQTLTEVLASIQQVGAAVGISSHADNIVAQLTARVEAVSARTAGLQHRPRVALLEWLDPPFSCGHWSPELVRLAGGVEGLGKEGQPSRTLRWEEVLSWNPEGVLIACCGFDIERTLEDVPALWKVPGWLDSAACRSGQVYVVDGSQYFSRPGPRLVDSLEMLAHALHPETHPLPDGLDPAFRIAVPHF
;
A
#
# COMPACT_ATOMS: atom_id res chain seq x y z
N MET A 1 49.25 -13.01 -15.96
CA MET A 1 49.18 -11.57 -16.22
C MET A 1 47.82 -11.30 -16.85
N GLY A 2 46.87 -10.86 -16.10
CA GLY A 2 45.52 -10.55 -16.54
C GLY A 2 44.99 -9.44 -15.64
N VAL A 3 44.93 -8.25 -16.17
CA VAL A 3 44.52 -6.99 -15.49
C VAL A 3 43.02 -6.94 -15.49
N GLY A 4 42.38 -7.08 -14.32
CA GLY A 4 40.97 -6.79 -14.12
C GLY A 4 40.78 -5.30 -13.98
N ALA A 5 40.02 -4.70 -14.87
CA ALA A 5 39.57 -3.33 -14.75
C ALA A 5 38.32 -3.31 -13.84
N HIS A 6 38.47 -2.80 -12.63
CA HIS A 6 37.35 -2.35 -11.82
C HIS A 6 36.86 -1.02 -12.41
N HIS A 7 35.61 -0.99 -12.91
CA HIS A 7 34.90 0.25 -13.16
C HIS A 7 34.28 0.71 -11.85
N ASP A 8 34.90 1.72 -11.24
CA ASP A 8 34.30 2.46 -10.13
C ASP A 8 33.12 3.26 -10.68
N ALA A 9 31.91 2.92 -10.23
CA ALA A 9 30.73 3.75 -10.44
C ALA A 9 30.83 5.00 -9.54
N PRO A 10 30.44 6.20 -10.02
CA PRO A 10 30.49 7.40 -9.21
C PRO A 10 29.52 7.29 -8.04
N GLU A 11 30.03 7.51 -6.82
CA GLU A 11 29.22 7.62 -5.61
C GLU A 11 28.38 8.90 -5.69
N CYS A 12 27.06 8.72 -5.81
CA CYS A 12 26.09 9.79 -5.66
C CYS A 12 25.91 10.06 -4.16
N GLY A 13 26.30 11.26 -3.69
CA GLY A 13 26.40 11.62 -2.29
C GLY A 13 25.14 11.32 -1.49
N MET A 14 25.29 10.50 -0.47
CA MET A 14 24.24 10.21 0.51
C MET A 14 24.34 11.19 1.67
N GLU A 15 23.34 12.05 1.86
CA GLU A 15 23.11 12.68 3.15
C GLU A 15 22.09 11.82 3.93
N ASN A 16 22.59 11.07 4.91
CA ASN A 16 21.78 10.42 5.93
C ASN A 16 21.30 11.48 6.91
N VAL A 17 20.02 11.84 6.85
CA VAL A 17 19.39 12.74 7.84
C VAL A 17 18.85 11.89 8.98
N GLU A 18 19.59 11.83 10.09
CA GLU A 18 19.10 11.30 11.37
C GLU A 18 18.06 12.26 11.98
N TRP A 19 16.84 11.80 12.15
CA TRP A 19 15.77 12.54 12.81
C TRP A 19 15.77 12.26 14.33
N ARG A 20 16.16 13.26 15.11
CA ARG A 20 15.94 13.27 16.58
C ARG A 20 14.58 13.92 16.88
N MET A 21 13.69 13.18 17.51
CA MET A 21 12.47 13.73 18.10
C MET A 21 12.81 14.67 19.25
N LYS A 22 12.34 15.91 19.20
CA LYS A 22 12.30 16.83 20.32
C LYS A 22 10.92 16.80 20.95
N THR A 23 10.83 16.32 22.18
CA THR A 23 9.67 16.53 23.07
C THR A 23 9.81 17.91 23.69
N GLY A 24 8.87 18.79 23.35
CA GLY A 24 8.79 20.13 23.97
C GLY A 24 7.33 20.46 24.25
N THR A 25 6.98 20.48 25.54
CA THR A 25 5.73 21.02 26.06
C THR A 25 5.86 22.52 26.18
N ASP A 26 5.10 23.29 25.38
CA ASP A 26 4.88 24.70 25.62
C ASP A 26 3.41 25.08 25.38
N THR A 27 2.82 25.61 26.45
CA THR A 27 1.47 26.17 26.49
C THR A 27 1.45 27.54 25.82
N VAL A 28 0.61 27.71 24.79
CA VAL A 28 0.38 29.01 24.14
C VAL A 28 -1.06 29.45 24.36
N ARG A 29 -1.19 30.67 24.92
CA ARG A 29 -2.41 31.43 25.13
C ARG A 29 -3.03 31.85 23.78
N ALA A 30 -4.35 31.71 23.68
CA ALA A 30 -5.13 32.17 22.56
C ALA A 30 -5.31 33.71 22.60
N HIS A 31 -5.01 34.37 21.48
CA HIS A 31 -5.55 35.69 21.13
C HIS A 31 -6.43 35.53 19.88
N HIS A 32 -7.68 35.95 19.99
CA HIS A 32 -8.61 36.07 18.87
C HIS A 32 -8.32 37.37 18.10
N ASP A 33 -7.97 37.23 16.83
CA ASP A 33 -8.10 38.28 15.83
C ASP A 33 -8.71 37.71 14.55
N ALA A 34 -9.69 38.43 13.99
CA ALA A 34 -10.49 38.03 12.83
C ALA A 34 -9.65 38.01 11.53
N PRO A 35 -9.95 37.14 10.57
CA PRO A 35 -9.15 37.04 9.35
C PRO A 35 -9.53 38.11 8.34
N THR A 36 -8.60 38.97 8.00
CA THR A 36 -8.60 39.74 6.76
C THR A 36 -8.26 38.84 5.59
N SER A 37 -9.16 38.78 4.61
CA SER A 37 -8.99 38.05 3.35
C SER A 37 -7.85 38.67 2.52
N HIS A 38 -6.67 38.08 2.61
CA HIS A 38 -5.60 38.25 1.63
C HIS A 38 -5.55 37.00 0.76
N THR A 39 -5.96 37.13 -0.49
CA THR A 39 -5.63 36.20 -1.56
C THR A 39 -4.13 36.32 -1.82
N GLU A 40 -3.33 35.51 -1.10
CA GLU A 40 -1.93 35.37 -1.42
C GLU A 40 -1.82 34.54 -2.70
N SER A 41 -1.45 35.21 -3.79
CA SER A 41 -0.93 34.54 -4.99
C SER A 41 0.41 33.89 -4.62
N THR A 42 0.41 32.57 -4.48
CA THR A 42 1.62 31.77 -4.31
C THR A 42 2.59 32.10 -5.46
N PRO A 43 3.88 32.42 -5.21
CA PRO A 43 4.85 32.57 -6.28
C PRO A 43 4.98 31.21 -6.98
N GLN A 44 4.62 31.13 -8.25
CA GLN A 44 4.85 29.95 -9.09
C GLN A 44 6.36 29.83 -9.32
N GLY A 45 7.05 29.11 -8.45
CA GLY A 45 8.34 28.51 -8.76
C GLY A 45 8.20 27.53 -9.93
N PRO A 46 9.30 27.07 -10.52
CA PRO A 46 9.24 26.06 -11.57
C PRO A 46 8.41 24.87 -11.06
N ILE A 47 7.42 24.45 -11.87
CA ILE A 47 6.53 23.32 -11.54
C ILE A 47 7.42 22.08 -11.40
N MET A 48 7.45 21.47 -10.21
CA MET A 48 8.20 20.26 -9.94
C MET A 48 7.64 19.11 -10.79
N ARG A 49 8.51 18.32 -11.41
CA ARG A 49 8.11 17.18 -12.24
C ARG A 49 8.31 15.87 -11.46
N ILE A 50 7.22 15.24 -11.06
CA ILE A 50 7.23 14.05 -10.22
C ILE A 50 6.95 12.81 -11.09
N VAL A 51 7.78 11.78 -10.94
CA VAL A 51 7.51 10.44 -11.45
C VAL A 51 7.27 9.50 -10.27
N SER A 52 6.17 8.76 -10.33
CA SER A 52 5.81 7.75 -9.32
C SER A 52 6.01 6.34 -9.88
N LEU A 53 6.80 5.53 -9.18
CA LEU A 53 7.12 4.16 -9.59
C LEU A 53 6.31 3.09 -8.85
N LEU A 54 5.23 3.50 -8.17
CA LEU A 54 4.28 2.58 -7.53
C LEU A 54 2.90 3.23 -7.33
N PRO A 55 1.81 2.44 -7.32
CA PRO A 55 0.46 2.98 -7.15
C PRO A 55 0.26 3.78 -5.86
N SER A 56 0.78 3.31 -4.72
CA SER A 56 0.65 4.00 -3.44
C SER A 56 1.32 5.39 -3.44
N ALA A 57 2.51 5.53 -4.05
CA ALA A 57 3.15 6.83 -4.18
C ALA A 57 2.36 7.78 -5.08
N THR A 58 1.75 7.27 -6.16
CA THR A 58 0.81 8.03 -7.00
C THR A 58 -0.35 8.58 -6.17
N GLU A 59 -0.95 7.76 -5.32
CA GLU A 59 -2.04 8.16 -4.42
C GLU A 59 -1.58 9.18 -3.38
N ILE A 60 -0.38 9.02 -2.82
CA ILE A 60 0.22 9.99 -1.89
C ILE A 60 0.41 11.35 -2.58
N VAL A 61 0.99 11.36 -3.79
CA VAL A 61 1.19 12.59 -4.57
C VAL A 61 -0.13 13.28 -4.85
N CYS A 62 -1.17 12.54 -5.25
CA CYS A 62 -2.51 13.07 -5.49
C CYS A 62 -3.18 13.56 -4.20
N ALA A 63 -3.06 12.82 -3.09
CA ALA A 63 -3.61 13.25 -1.80
C ALA A 63 -2.97 14.55 -1.28
N LEU A 64 -1.73 14.82 -1.68
CA LEU A 64 -1.02 16.07 -1.41
C LEU A 64 -1.41 17.22 -2.35
N GLY A 65 -2.35 17.01 -3.30
CA GLY A 65 -2.80 18.02 -4.26
C GLY A 65 -1.77 18.34 -5.35
N LEU A 66 -0.90 17.37 -5.66
CA LEU A 66 0.21 17.51 -6.62
C LEU A 66 -0.07 16.79 -7.95
N GLU A 67 -1.34 16.71 -8.37
CA GLU A 67 -1.75 16.01 -9.58
C GLU A 67 -1.13 16.62 -10.85
N LYS A 68 -0.90 17.93 -10.86
CA LYS A 68 -0.34 18.67 -11.99
C LYS A 68 1.16 18.48 -12.13
N GLU A 69 1.83 18.16 -11.04
CA GLU A 69 3.26 17.88 -10.93
C GLU A 69 3.57 16.43 -11.36
N LEU A 70 2.58 15.53 -11.32
CA LEU A 70 2.73 14.12 -11.67
C LEU A 70 2.82 13.96 -13.20
N VAL A 71 4.03 13.69 -13.72
CA VAL A 71 4.31 13.64 -15.15
C VAL A 71 4.46 12.23 -15.71
N GLY A 72 4.63 11.21 -14.86
CA GLY A 72 4.74 9.80 -15.25
C GLY A 72 4.46 8.87 -14.08
N VAL A 73 3.95 7.69 -14.40
CA VAL A 73 3.51 6.69 -13.40
C VAL A 73 3.84 5.27 -13.88
N THR A 74 3.67 4.28 -13.01
CA THR A 74 3.79 2.87 -13.41
C THR A 74 2.60 2.42 -14.26
N HIS A 75 2.73 1.28 -14.93
CA HIS A 75 1.64 0.64 -15.67
C HIS A 75 0.47 0.22 -14.77
N GLU A 76 0.71 0.01 -13.46
CA GLU A 76 -0.29 -0.40 -12.46
C GLU A 76 -1.07 0.77 -11.85
N CYS A 77 -0.64 2.02 -12.07
CA CYS A 77 -1.34 3.18 -11.51
C CYS A 77 -2.67 3.40 -12.22
N ASP A 78 -3.75 3.32 -11.46
CA ASP A 78 -5.14 3.39 -11.92
C ASP A 78 -6.00 4.38 -11.12
N PHE A 79 -5.50 4.86 -9.98
CA PHE A 79 -6.22 5.78 -9.11
C PHE A 79 -5.37 7.01 -8.74
N PRO A 80 -5.98 8.22 -8.75
CA PRO A 80 -7.31 8.58 -9.29
C PRO A 80 -7.42 8.27 -10.80
N PRO A 81 -8.63 8.14 -11.38
CA PRO A 81 -8.81 7.62 -12.75
C PRO A 81 -8.01 8.33 -13.85
N PHE A 82 -7.70 9.62 -13.70
CA PHE A 82 -6.95 10.40 -14.69
C PHE A 82 -5.51 9.89 -14.87
N VAL A 83 -4.89 9.24 -13.86
CA VAL A 83 -3.50 8.76 -13.93
C VAL A 83 -3.31 7.65 -14.96
N ARG A 84 -4.41 6.97 -15.35
CA ARG A 84 -4.39 5.97 -16.43
C ARG A 84 -3.94 6.55 -17.78
N GLN A 85 -4.13 7.86 -17.96
CA GLN A 85 -3.78 8.60 -19.18
C GLN A 85 -2.33 9.13 -19.15
N LEU A 86 -1.68 9.13 -18.00
CA LEU A 86 -0.30 9.59 -17.86
C LEU A 86 0.69 8.62 -18.52
N PRO A 87 1.85 9.12 -18.98
CA PRO A 87 2.94 8.31 -19.50
C PRO A 87 3.34 7.18 -18.55
N LYS A 88 3.44 5.95 -19.07
CA LYS A 88 3.88 4.78 -18.30
C LYS A 88 5.38 4.62 -18.43
N VAL A 89 6.08 4.55 -17.29
CA VAL A 89 7.54 4.43 -17.20
C VAL A 89 8.02 3.05 -16.76
N THR A 90 7.08 2.10 -16.60
CA THR A 90 7.39 0.71 -16.26
C THR A 90 6.57 -0.27 -17.12
N ARG A 91 7.04 -1.51 -17.17
CA ARG A 91 6.32 -2.64 -17.79
C ARG A 91 6.44 -3.87 -16.91
N THR A 92 5.34 -4.65 -16.82
CA THR A 92 5.38 -5.95 -16.16
C THR A 92 6.09 -6.99 -17.02
N LEU A 93 6.76 -7.91 -16.36
CA LEU A 93 7.34 -9.10 -16.96
C LEU A 93 6.51 -10.36 -16.64
N ILE A 94 5.41 -10.22 -15.89
CA ILE A 94 4.51 -11.30 -15.49
C ILE A 94 3.23 -11.24 -16.32
N PRO A 95 2.77 -12.36 -16.91
CA PRO A 95 1.48 -12.43 -17.58
C PRO A 95 0.32 -12.27 -16.56
N THR A 96 -0.54 -11.30 -16.76
CA THR A 96 -1.69 -11.03 -15.87
C THR A 96 -2.82 -12.04 -16.00
N GLU A 97 -2.90 -12.75 -17.15
CA GLU A 97 -3.94 -13.73 -17.45
C GLU A 97 -3.68 -15.14 -16.88
N ALA A 98 -2.57 -15.32 -16.16
CA ALA A 98 -2.21 -16.64 -15.61
C ALA A 98 -3.01 -16.95 -14.35
N SER A 99 -3.14 -18.25 -14.01
CA SER A 99 -3.76 -18.66 -12.73
C SER A 99 -2.90 -18.20 -11.54
N SER A 100 -3.51 -18.04 -10.36
CA SER A 100 -2.81 -17.63 -9.13
C SER A 100 -1.61 -18.50 -8.81
N ARG A 101 -1.73 -19.82 -8.98
CA ARG A 101 -0.60 -20.77 -8.83
C ARG A 101 0.52 -20.48 -9.82
N ALA A 102 0.19 -20.29 -11.11
CA ALA A 102 1.20 -20.02 -12.13
C ALA A 102 1.88 -18.67 -11.92
N ILE A 103 1.16 -17.66 -11.43
CA ILE A 103 1.74 -16.36 -11.05
C ILE A 103 2.74 -16.55 -9.90
N ASP A 104 2.37 -17.27 -8.82
CA ASP A 104 3.27 -17.52 -7.67
C ASP A 104 4.54 -18.28 -8.12
N GLU A 105 4.41 -19.30 -8.96
CA GLU A 105 5.54 -20.06 -9.50
C GLU A 105 6.47 -19.16 -10.35
N LEU A 106 5.91 -18.35 -11.25
CA LEU A 106 6.68 -17.40 -12.07
C LEU A 106 7.38 -16.32 -11.23
N VAL A 107 6.70 -15.79 -10.22
CA VAL A 107 7.27 -14.80 -9.30
C VAL A 107 8.49 -15.41 -8.59
N ARG A 108 8.36 -16.61 -8.01
CA ARG A 108 9.46 -17.29 -7.31
C ARG A 108 10.63 -17.58 -8.25
N GLU A 109 10.36 -18.05 -9.46
CA GLU A 109 11.39 -18.32 -10.47
C GLU A 109 12.15 -17.04 -10.83
N ARG A 110 11.43 -15.94 -11.10
CA ARG A 110 12.05 -14.68 -11.51
C ARG A 110 12.85 -14.02 -10.38
N LEU A 111 12.35 -14.03 -9.15
CA LEU A 111 13.10 -13.50 -8.01
C LEU A 111 14.42 -14.22 -7.77
N THR A 112 14.50 -15.52 -8.12
CA THR A 112 15.76 -16.27 -8.03
C THR A 112 16.73 -15.98 -9.18
N THR A 113 16.22 -15.61 -10.37
CA THR A 113 17.02 -15.48 -11.61
C THR A 113 17.31 -14.03 -12.00
N GLN A 114 16.37 -13.12 -11.86
CA GLN A 114 16.43 -11.76 -12.42
C GLN A 114 16.29 -10.63 -11.38
N ARG A 115 15.93 -10.93 -10.14
CA ARG A 115 15.69 -9.97 -9.03
C ARG A 115 14.68 -8.84 -9.32
N ALA A 116 13.96 -8.89 -10.44
CA ALA A 116 12.95 -7.87 -10.78
C ALA A 116 11.79 -8.48 -11.56
N LEU A 117 10.57 -8.04 -11.24
CA LEU A 117 9.34 -8.40 -11.96
C LEU A 117 8.90 -7.30 -12.94
N TYR A 118 9.51 -6.14 -12.84
CA TYR A 118 9.23 -4.96 -13.63
C TYR A 118 10.50 -4.44 -14.28
N SER A 119 10.37 -3.76 -15.41
CA SER A 119 11.46 -3.06 -16.08
C SER A 119 11.12 -1.58 -16.23
N LEU A 120 12.14 -0.71 -16.11
CA LEU A 120 12.04 0.72 -16.40
C LEU A 120 12.05 0.98 -17.91
N ASP A 121 11.19 1.90 -18.33
CA ASP A 121 11.25 2.50 -19.68
C ASP A 121 12.12 3.75 -19.64
N LEU A 122 13.45 3.54 -19.70
CA LEU A 122 14.44 4.61 -19.57
C LEU A 122 14.25 5.74 -20.61
N PRO A 123 13.96 5.49 -21.90
CA PRO A 123 13.68 6.55 -22.87
C PRO A 123 12.51 7.45 -22.45
N ASN A 124 11.40 6.85 -21.98
CA ASN A 124 10.26 7.62 -21.48
C ASN A 124 10.61 8.39 -20.22
N LEU A 125 11.32 7.77 -19.28
CA LEU A 125 11.74 8.43 -18.05
C LEU A 125 12.65 9.64 -18.34
N GLU A 126 13.61 9.52 -19.26
CA GLU A 126 14.47 10.60 -19.70
C GLU A 126 13.69 11.75 -20.38
N ALA A 127 12.74 11.41 -21.25
CA ALA A 127 11.90 12.40 -21.93
C ALA A 127 11.04 13.22 -20.95
N LEU A 128 10.63 12.61 -19.83
CA LEU A 128 9.84 13.26 -18.79
C LEU A 128 10.65 14.24 -17.93
N LYS A 129 11.97 14.17 -17.90
CA LYS A 129 12.87 15.06 -17.14
C LYS A 129 12.37 15.27 -15.71
N PRO A 130 12.28 14.22 -14.89
CA PRO A 130 11.78 14.34 -13.52
C PRO A 130 12.74 15.15 -12.66
N ASP A 131 12.19 15.90 -11.69
CA ASP A 131 12.93 16.51 -10.58
C ASP A 131 12.91 15.60 -9.36
N LEU A 132 11.84 14.78 -9.23
CA LEU A 132 11.62 13.84 -8.14
C LEU A 132 11.12 12.51 -8.69
N ILE A 133 11.73 11.43 -8.22
CA ILE A 133 11.26 10.05 -8.44
C ILE A 133 10.89 9.46 -7.07
N VAL A 134 9.64 8.98 -6.94
CA VAL A 134 9.18 8.29 -5.74
C VAL A 134 9.09 6.80 -6.04
N THR A 135 9.82 6.00 -5.28
CA THR A 135 9.91 4.53 -5.41
C THR A 135 9.75 3.84 -4.06
N GLN A 136 9.83 2.52 -4.04
CA GLN A 136 9.93 1.74 -2.80
C GLN A 136 10.88 0.56 -2.99
N ALA A 137 11.48 0.09 -1.87
CA ALA A 137 12.27 -1.13 -1.79
C ALA A 137 11.66 -2.17 -0.83
N LEU A 138 10.39 -2.00 -0.45
CA LEU A 138 9.70 -2.84 0.53
C LEU A 138 9.58 -4.30 0.08
N CYS A 139 9.39 -4.52 -1.20
CA CYS A 139 9.12 -5.83 -1.75
C CYS A 139 9.67 -5.93 -3.17
N ASP A 140 10.51 -6.94 -3.42
CA ASP A 140 11.04 -7.23 -4.76
C ASP A 140 9.94 -7.63 -5.77
N VAL A 141 8.72 -7.87 -5.27
CA VAL A 141 7.56 -8.28 -6.09
C VAL A 141 6.77 -7.09 -6.63
N CYS A 142 6.74 -5.96 -5.90
CA CYS A 142 5.75 -4.90 -6.14
C CYS A 142 6.32 -3.64 -6.81
N ALA A 143 7.63 -3.53 -6.99
CA ALA A 143 8.27 -2.36 -7.59
C ALA A 143 9.53 -2.73 -8.38
N VAL A 144 10.05 -1.77 -9.15
CA VAL A 144 11.39 -1.85 -9.75
C VAL A 144 12.42 -1.82 -8.63
N ALA A 145 13.49 -2.63 -8.75
CA ALA A 145 14.55 -2.64 -7.77
C ALA A 145 15.14 -1.25 -7.54
N GLU A 146 15.26 -0.83 -6.27
CA GLU A 146 15.73 0.53 -5.91
C GLU A 146 17.10 0.84 -6.53
N GLU A 147 18.00 -0.12 -6.55
CA GLU A 147 19.34 0.01 -7.15
C GLU A 147 19.25 0.38 -8.65
N GLU A 148 18.32 -0.22 -9.40
CA GLU A 148 18.09 0.11 -10.81
C GLU A 148 17.54 1.53 -10.96
N VAL A 149 16.61 1.94 -10.09
CA VAL A 149 16.06 3.30 -10.08
C VAL A 149 17.13 4.34 -9.78
N ARG A 150 17.99 4.11 -8.79
CA ARG A 150 19.08 5.01 -8.44
C ARG A 150 20.12 5.09 -9.54
N ALA A 151 20.52 3.97 -10.13
CA ALA A 151 21.42 3.94 -11.26
C ALA A 151 20.86 4.71 -12.45
N ALA A 152 19.57 4.53 -12.76
CA ALA A 152 18.88 5.29 -13.80
C ALA A 152 18.87 6.79 -13.49
N ALA A 153 18.53 7.19 -12.27
CA ALA A 153 18.47 8.59 -11.84
C ALA A 153 19.82 9.32 -11.98
N CYS A 154 20.94 8.63 -11.69
CA CYS A 154 22.27 9.18 -11.87
C CYS A 154 22.65 9.46 -13.36
N LEU A 155 22.02 8.74 -14.29
CA LEU A 155 22.23 8.92 -15.72
C LEU A 155 21.32 9.97 -16.35
N LEU A 156 20.22 10.33 -15.66
CA LEU A 156 19.25 11.29 -16.18
C LEU A 156 19.77 12.73 -16.12
N PRO A 157 19.45 13.58 -17.11
CA PRO A 157 19.74 15.00 -17.06
C PRO A 157 19.07 15.65 -15.84
N GLY A 158 19.83 16.46 -15.09
CA GLY A 158 19.32 17.17 -13.91
C GLY A 158 19.43 16.41 -12.60
N THR A 159 19.81 15.14 -12.61
CA THR A 159 20.00 14.27 -11.42
C THR A 159 18.81 14.34 -10.48
N PRO A 160 17.65 13.75 -10.84
CA PRO A 160 16.44 13.83 -10.03
C PRO A 160 16.66 13.28 -8.62
N LYS A 161 16.01 13.89 -7.63
CA LYS A 161 15.97 13.34 -6.27
C LYS A 161 15.19 12.04 -6.29
N VAL A 162 15.70 11.00 -5.62
CA VAL A 162 14.99 9.73 -5.44
C VAL A 162 14.57 9.59 -3.98
N ILE A 163 13.29 9.33 -3.75
CA ILE A 163 12.74 8.99 -2.43
C ILE A 163 12.32 7.52 -2.47
N ASN A 164 12.77 6.79 -1.46
CA ASN A 164 12.39 5.42 -1.22
C ASN A 164 11.40 5.36 -0.04
N LEU A 165 10.25 4.71 -0.23
CA LEU A 165 9.20 4.52 0.77
C LEU A 165 9.18 3.04 1.19
N GLU A 166 9.42 2.75 2.47
CA GLU A 166 9.51 1.37 3.00
C GLU A 166 8.65 1.17 4.25
N PRO A 167 7.36 1.51 4.22
CA PRO A 167 6.53 1.38 5.41
C PRO A 167 6.23 -0.09 5.72
N GLN A 168 6.37 -0.48 6.99
CA GLN A 168 6.02 -1.81 7.49
C GLN A 168 4.72 -1.80 8.32
N THR A 169 4.35 -0.64 8.84
CA THR A 169 3.21 -0.42 9.74
C THR A 169 2.32 0.71 9.22
N LEU A 170 1.08 0.80 9.70
CA LEU A 170 0.17 1.90 9.34
C LEU A 170 0.76 3.27 9.71
N THR A 171 1.44 3.38 10.85
CA THR A 171 2.12 4.62 11.26
C THR A 171 3.18 5.03 10.25
N GLU A 172 3.98 4.10 9.74
CA GLU A 172 5.01 4.38 8.74
C GLU A 172 4.40 4.71 7.37
N VAL A 173 3.23 4.12 7.01
CA VAL A 173 2.49 4.52 5.82
C VAL A 173 2.06 5.98 5.90
N LEU A 174 1.54 6.42 7.05
CA LEU A 174 1.19 7.82 7.25
C LEU A 174 2.44 8.72 7.23
N ALA A 175 3.56 8.28 7.79
CA ALA A 175 4.84 8.99 7.72
C ALA A 175 5.37 9.11 6.28
N SER A 176 5.07 8.17 5.40
CA SER A 176 5.43 8.26 3.97
C SER A 176 4.79 9.48 3.29
N ILE A 177 3.57 9.87 3.69
CA ILE A 177 2.90 11.09 3.20
C ILE A 177 3.70 12.34 3.61
N GLN A 178 4.17 12.37 4.87
CA GLN A 178 5.01 13.47 5.38
C GLN A 178 6.36 13.51 4.67
N GLN A 179 6.96 12.36 4.39
CA GLN A 179 8.23 12.25 3.69
C GLN A 179 8.15 12.84 2.27
N VAL A 180 7.09 12.52 1.53
CA VAL A 180 6.85 13.11 0.20
C VAL A 180 6.57 14.60 0.32
N GLY A 181 5.71 15.03 1.25
CA GLY A 181 5.41 16.45 1.49
C GLY A 181 6.65 17.29 1.84
N ALA A 182 7.54 16.74 2.67
CA ALA A 182 8.82 17.39 3.01
C ALA A 182 9.75 17.51 1.79
N ALA A 183 9.78 16.49 0.94
CA ALA A 183 10.64 16.49 -0.24
C ALA A 183 10.24 17.55 -1.27
N VAL A 184 8.96 17.90 -1.34
CA VAL A 184 8.41 18.93 -2.24
C VAL A 184 8.15 20.26 -1.54
N GLY A 185 8.50 20.40 -0.26
CA GLY A 185 8.46 21.69 0.48
C GLY A 185 7.08 22.07 1.02
N ILE A 186 6.14 21.11 1.18
CA ILE A 186 4.78 21.34 1.70
C ILE A 186 4.49 20.57 2.99
N SER A 187 5.47 20.48 3.89
CA SER A 187 5.39 19.68 5.14
C SER A 187 4.14 19.99 5.96
N SER A 188 3.78 21.27 6.17
CA SER A 188 2.61 21.64 6.96
C SER A 188 1.29 21.15 6.33
N HIS A 189 1.21 21.08 4.99
CA HIS A 189 0.04 20.53 4.30
C HIS A 189 -0.03 19.01 4.49
N ALA A 190 1.11 18.32 4.34
CA ALA A 190 1.21 16.88 4.59
C ALA A 190 0.84 16.51 6.04
N ASP A 191 1.29 17.30 7.04
CA ASP A 191 0.94 17.12 8.44
C ASP A 191 -0.59 17.22 8.68
N ASN A 192 -1.25 18.17 8.01
CA ASN A 192 -2.70 18.31 8.09
C ASN A 192 -3.45 17.08 7.52
N ILE A 193 -2.97 16.54 6.38
CA ILE A 193 -3.55 15.33 5.78
C ILE A 193 -3.36 14.14 6.72
N VAL A 194 -2.15 13.96 7.24
CA VAL A 194 -1.87 12.88 8.19
C VAL A 194 -2.71 13.01 9.46
N ALA A 195 -2.89 14.22 9.99
CA ALA A 195 -3.75 14.45 11.14
C ALA A 195 -5.21 14.04 10.89
N GLN A 196 -5.75 14.32 9.70
CA GLN A 196 -7.11 13.91 9.30
C GLN A 196 -7.22 12.37 9.20
N LEU A 197 -6.25 11.71 8.58
CA LEU A 197 -6.22 10.24 8.48
C LEU A 197 -6.07 9.60 9.86
N THR A 198 -5.20 10.13 10.70
CA THR A 198 -5.01 9.66 12.09
C THR A 198 -6.29 9.77 12.90
N ALA A 199 -7.03 10.88 12.79
CA ALA A 199 -8.30 11.06 13.47
C ALA A 199 -9.35 10.00 13.05
N ARG A 200 -9.36 9.58 11.78
CA ARG A 200 -10.22 8.47 11.31
C ARG A 200 -9.82 7.14 11.95
N VAL A 201 -8.51 6.83 11.99
CA VAL A 201 -7.98 5.62 12.64
C VAL A 201 -8.33 5.60 14.13
N GLU A 202 -8.16 6.72 14.83
CA GLU A 202 -8.51 6.87 16.25
C GLU A 202 -10.02 6.70 16.47
N ALA A 203 -10.87 7.20 15.59
CA ALA A 203 -12.31 7.03 15.66
C ALA A 203 -12.73 5.55 15.54
N VAL A 204 -12.09 4.76 14.66
CA VAL A 204 -12.30 3.31 14.59
C VAL A 204 -11.83 2.65 15.88
N SER A 205 -10.63 2.94 16.33
CA SER A 205 -10.03 2.35 17.55
C SER A 205 -10.88 2.65 18.81
N ALA A 206 -11.39 3.87 18.93
CA ALA A 206 -12.25 4.26 20.05
C ALA A 206 -13.57 3.47 20.10
N ARG A 207 -14.22 3.25 18.96
CA ARG A 207 -15.43 2.41 18.87
C ARG A 207 -15.12 0.96 19.21
N THR A 208 -14.00 0.45 18.69
CA THR A 208 -13.50 -0.91 18.91
C THR A 208 -13.20 -1.20 20.39
N ALA A 209 -12.77 -0.19 21.18
CA ALA A 209 -12.40 -0.36 22.58
C ALA A 209 -13.55 -0.91 23.45
N GLY A 210 -14.81 -0.63 23.08
CA GLY A 210 -16.01 -1.08 23.81
C GLY A 210 -16.50 -2.50 23.46
N LEU A 211 -15.89 -3.16 22.49
CA LEU A 211 -16.34 -4.48 22.00
C LEU A 211 -16.11 -5.56 23.03
N GLN A 212 -17.16 -6.35 23.30
CA GLN A 212 -17.11 -7.49 24.23
C GLN A 212 -16.55 -8.75 23.57
N HIS A 213 -16.71 -8.89 22.26
CA HIS A 213 -16.20 -9.99 21.45
C HIS A 213 -15.30 -9.46 20.33
N ARG A 214 -14.18 -10.14 20.14
CA ARG A 214 -13.21 -9.87 19.07
C ARG A 214 -13.04 -11.17 18.29
N PRO A 215 -13.63 -11.28 17.08
CA PRO A 215 -13.58 -12.50 16.31
C PRO A 215 -12.14 -12.81 15.86
N ARG A 216 -11.82 -14.10 15.82
CA ARG A 216 -10.62 -14.58 15.12
C ARG A 216 -10.81 -14.35 13.63
N VAL A 217 -9.87 -13.65 13.00
CA VAL A 217 -9.92 -13.29 11.59
C VAL A 217 -8.74 -13.96 10.86
N ALA A 218 -8.99 -14.45 9.67
CA ALA A 218 -7.95 -14.75 8.70
C ALA A 218 -8.07 -13.74 7.56
N LEU A 219 -7.11 -12.84 7.46
CA LEU A 219 -6.95 -11.98 6.29
C LEU A 219 -5.94 -12.65 5.37
N LEU A 220 -6.39 -13.05 4.17
CA LEU A 220 -5.60 -13.80 3.20
C LEU A 220 -5.24 -12.90 2.01
N GLU A 221 -3.95 -12.76 1.73
CA GLU A 221 -3.43 -11.97 0.61
C GLU A 221 -3.27 -12.78 -0.68
N TRP A 222 -3.45 -14.10 -0.62
CA TRP A 222 -3.44 -15.03 -1.75
C TRP A 222 -4.14 -16.34 -1.39
N LEU A 223 -4.64 -17.08 -2.39
CA LEU A 223 -5.42 -18.30 -2.16
C LEU A 223 -4.74 -19.59 -2.60
N ASP A 224 -3.88 -19.58 -3.61
CA ASP A 224 -3.21 -20.77 -4.11
C ASP A 224 -1.75 -20.52 -4.50
N PRO A 225 -0.80 -20.88 -3.58
CA PRO A 225 -1.02 -21.32 -2.20
C PRO A 225 -1.55 -20.20 -1.29
N PRO A 226 -2.18 -20.49 -0.13
CA PRO A 226 -2.66 -19.45 0.76
C PRO A 226 -1.49 -18.66 1.37
N PHE A 227 -1.66 -17.31 1.44
CA PHE A 227 -0.75 -16.40 2.13
C PHE A 227 -1.45 -15.71 3.28
N SER A 228 -0.76 -15.61 4.42
CA SER A 228 -1.21 -14.73 5.50
C SER A 228 -1.12 -13.28 5.07
N CYS A 229 -1.81 -12.40 5.76
CA CYS A 229 -1.51 -10.98 5.67
C CYS A 229 -0.17 -10.65 6.34
N GLY A 230 0.42 -9.51 5.94
CA GLY A 230 1.67 -9.01 6.48
C GLY A 230 1.68 -7.50 6.67
N HIS A 231 2.85 -6.96 7.04
CA HIS A 231 3.13 -5.54 7.21
C HIS A 231 2.08 -4.85 8.10
N TRP A 232 1.29 -3.91 7.57
CA TRP A 232 0.23 -3.14 8.23
C TRP A 232 -1.08 -3.94 8.42
N SER A 233 -1.34 -4.96 7.60
CA SER A 233 -2.65 -5.64 7.56
C SER A 233 -3.04 -6.34 8.86
N PRO A 234 -2.15 -7.02 9.62
CA PRO A 234 -2.49 -7.54 10.94
C PRO A 234 -2.85 -6.44 11.95
N GLU A 235 -2.19 -5.27 11.86
CA GLU A 235 -2.54 -4.10 12.66
C GLU A 235 -3.95 -3.60 12.32
N LEU A 236 -4.32 -3.53 11.03
CA LEU A 236 -5.68 -3.16 10.60
C LEU A 236 -6.73 -4.11 11.20
N VAL A 237 -6.48 -5.43 11.21
CA VAL A 237 -7.38 -6.41 11.85
C VAL A 237 -7.55 -6.11 13.33
N ARG A 238 -6.48 -5.82 14.05
CA ARG A 238 -6.50 -5.49 15.48
C ARG A 238 -7.27 -4.19 15.75
N LEU A 239 -7.01 -3.13 14.98
CA LEU A 239 -7.69 -1.84 15.10
C LEU A 239 -9.19 -1.96 14.76
N ALA A 240 -9.54 -2.78 13.78
CA ALA A 240 -10.92 -3.09 13.41
C ALA A 240 -11.68 -3.95 14.44
N GLY A 241 -11.01 -4.42 15.50
CA GLY A 241 -11.63 -5.22 16.56
C GLY A 241 -11.61 -6.73 16.33
N GLY A 242 -10.81 -7.22 15.38
CA GLY A 242 -10.51 -8.63 15.21
C GLY A 242 -9.26 -9.10 15.95
N VAL A 243 -9.00 -10.39 15.87
CA VAL A 243 -7.76 -11.04 16.33
C VAL A 243 -7.15 -11.78 15.14
N GLU A 244 -6.01 -11.30 14.66
CA GLU A 244 -5.22 -11.96 13.62
C GLU A 244 -4.21 -12.91 14.29
N GLY A 245 -4.06 -14.13 13.77
CA GLY A 245 -3.17 -15.14 14.34
C GLY A 245 -2.31 -15.88 13.31
N LEU A 246 -2.44 -15.55 12.03
CA LEU A 246 -1.70 -16.18 10.94
C LEU A 246 -0.57 -15.30 10.42
N GLY A 247 -0.80 -13.99 10.39
CA GLY A 247 0.17 -12.95 10.06
C GLY A 247 0.79 -12.32 11.30
N LYS A 248 1.74 -11.40 11.08
CA LYS A 248 2.41 -10.67 12.16
C LYS A 248 2.65 -9.21 11.76
N GLU A 249 2.25 -8.28 12.64
CA GLU A 249 2.45 -6.84 12.45
C GLU A 249 3.92 -6.52 12.13
N GLY A 250 4.17 -5.67 11.12
CA GLY A 250 5.49 -5.22 10.72
C GLY A 250 6.38 -6.30 10.11
N GLN A 251 5.82 -7.46 9.74
CA GLN A 251 6.56 -8.54 9.08
C GLN A 251 5.93 -8.87 7.72
N PRO A 252 6.71 -9.34 6.74
CA PRO A 252 6.18 -9.77 5.46
C PRO A 252 5.13 -10.87 5.62
N SER A 253 4.19 -10.93 4.67
CA SER A 253 3.29 -12.06 4.51
C SER A 253 4.06 -13.36 4.26
N ARG A 254 3.47 -14.49 4.64
CA ARG A 254 4.09 -15.80 4.46
C ARG A 254 3.13 -16.79 3.82
N THR A 255 3.69 -17.73 3.09
CA THR A 255 2.94 -18.89 2.60
C THR A 255 2.45 -19.71 3.79
N LEU A 256 1.17 -20.11 3.73
CA LEU A 256 0.50 -20.96 4.69
C LEU A 256 0.20 -22.34 4.09
N ARG A 257 -0.14 -23.29 4.97
CA ARG A 257 -0.87 -24.48 4.60
C ARG A 257 -2.33 -24.31 5.03
N TRP A 258 -3.25 -24.88 4.30
CA TRP A 258 -4.69 -24.81 4.65
C TRP A 258 -4.99 -25.38 6.04
N GLU A 259 -4.22 -26.39 6.50
CA GLU A 259 -4.33 -26.94 7.84
C GLU A 259 -4.02 -25.89 8.93
N GLU A 260 -3.11 -24.95 8.68
CA GLU A 260 -2.81 -23.86 9.62
C GLU A 260 -4.01 -22.89 9.71
N VAL A 261 -4.61 -22.54 8.57
CA VAL A 261 -5.79 -21.67 8.52
C VAL A 261 -6.98 -22.31 9.23
N LEU A 262 -7.22 -23.60 8.97
CA LEU A 262 -8.31 -24.35 9.61
C LEU A 262 -8.08 -24.56 11.12
N SER A 263 -6.83 -24.78 11.54
CA SER A 263 -6.49 -24.91 12.96
C SER A 263 -6.67 -23.60 13.73
N TRP A 264 -6.44 -22.46 13.09
CA TRP A 264 -6.76 -21.15 13.64
C TRP A 264 -8.27 -20.99 13.86
N ASN A 265 -9.07 -21.70 13.07
CA ASN A 265 -10.53 -21.70 13.09
C ASN A 265 -11.12 -20.28 13.10
N PRO A 266 -10.89 -19.50 12.04
CA PRO A 266 -11.34 -18.12 11.97
C PRO A 266 -12.87 -18.02 12.02
N GLU A 267 -13.38 -17.00 12.71
CA GLU A 267 -14.79 -16.63 12.77
C GLU A 267 -15.17 -15.69 11.63
N GLY A 268 -14.17 -14.98 11.07
CA GLY A 268 -14.30 -14.18 9.86
C GLY A 268 -13.11 -14.41 8.94
N VAL A 269 -13.36 -14.43 7.63
CA VAL A 269 -12.31 -14.51 6.61
C VAL A 269 -12.47 -13.33 5.66
N LEU A 270 -11.38 -12.60 5.45
CA LEU A 270 -11.29 -11.54 4.45
C LEU A 270 -10.24 -11.95 3.40
N ILE A 271 -10.63 -11.94 2.14
CA ILE A 271 -9.77 -12.28 1.01
C ILE A 271 -9.43 -11.00 0.28
N ALA A 272 -8.16 -10.62 0.30
CA ALA A 272 -7.61 -9.40 -0.28
C ALA A 272 -6.40 -9.76 -1.16
N CYS A 273 -6.63 -10.49 -2.25
CA CYS A 273 -5.55 -10.97 -3.12
C CYS A 273 -4.75 -9.81 -3.70
N CYS A 274 -3.43 -9.84 -3.50
CA CYS A 274 -2.53 -8.78 -3.92
C CYS A 274 -2.57 -8.60 -5.45
N GLY A 275 -2.85 -7.37 -5.90
CA GLY A 275 -2.95 -7.05 -7.33
C GLY A 275 -4.26 -7.48 -8.01
N PHE A 276 -5.21 -8.10 -7.29
CA PHE A 276 -6.48 -8.54 -7.84
C PHE A 276 -7.64 -7.67 -7.37
N ASP A 277 -8.56 -7.37 -8.29
CA ASP A 277 -9.88 -6.86 -7.97
C ASP A 277 -10.82 -7.97 -7.47
N ILE A 278 -12.05 -7.60 -7.14
CA ILE A 278 -13.05 -8.55 -6.65
C ILE A 278 -13.38 -9.62 -7.70
N GLU A 279 -13.57 -9.22 -8.96
CA GLU A 279 -13.99 -10.15 -10.04
C GLU A 279 -12.91 -11.22 -10.26
N ARG A 280 -11.64 -10.80 -10.36
CA ARG A 280 -10.51 -11.71 -10.52
C ARG A 280 -10.32 -12.62 -9.30
N THR A 281 -10.49 -12.08 -8.08
CA THR A 281 -10.41 -12.88 -6.85
C THR A 281 -11.51 -13.95 -6.79
N LEU A 282 -12.72 -13.61 -7.22
CA LEU A 282 -13.85 -14.56 -7.24
C LEU A 282 -13.63 -15.76 -8.17
N GLU A 283 -12.77 -15.66 -9.19
CA GLU A 283 -12.40 -16.80 -10.04
C GLU A 283 -11.66 -17.90 -9.26
N ASP A 284 -10.90 -17.52 -8.23
CA ASP A 284 -10.13 -18.45 -7.40
C ASP A 284 -10.93 -19.03 -6.22
N VAL A 285 -12.02 -18.35 -5.79
CA VAL A 285 -12.88 -18.77 -4.66
C VAL A 285 -13.40 -20.22 -4.79
N PRO A 286 -13.79 -20.75 -5.97
CA PRO A 286 -14.21 -22.14 -6.10
C PRO A 286 -13.16 -23.18 -5.67
N ALA A 287 -11.87 -22.82 -5.63
CA ALA A 287 -10.83 -23.69 -5.11
C ALA A 287 -10.93 -23.89 -3.60
N LEU A 288 -11.41 -22.87 -2.86
CA LEU A 288 -11.63 -22.94 -1.41
C LEU A 288 -12.66 -24.03 -1.03
N TRP A 289 -13.71 -24.17 -1.84
CA TRP A 289 -14.77 -25.16 -1.57
C TRP A 289 -14.28 -26.59 -1.65
N LYS A 290 -13.12 -26.82 -2.27
CA LYS A 290 -12.46 -28.13 -2.40
C LYS A 290 -11.47 -28.42 -1.29
N VAL A 291 -11.15 -27.45 -0.45
CA VAL A 291 -10.24 -27.63 0.69
C VAL A 291 -10.93 -28.48 1.75
N PRO A 292 -10.39 -29.65 2.13
CA PRO A 292 -11.02 -30.52 3.13
C PRO A 292 -11.22 -29.79 4.46
N GLY A 293 -12.45 -29.79 4.99
CA GLY A 293 -12.81 -29.14 6.24
C GLY A 293 -13.06 -27.62 6.16
N TRP A 294 -12.86 -26.98 5.02
CA TRP A 294 -13.10 -25.55 4.86
C TRP A 294 -14.54 -25.15 5.13
N LEU A 295 -15.50 -25.88 4.56
CA LEU A 295 -16.93 -25.62 4.72
C LEU A 295 -17.42 -25.83 6.17
N ASP A 296 -16.69 -26.62 6.97
CA ASP A 296 -16.95 -26.83 8.39
C ASP A 296 -16.32 -25.75 9.28
N SER A 297 -15.58 -24.80 8.73
CA SER A 297 -14.99 -23.70 9.50
C SER A 297 -16.05 -22.79 10.11
N ALA A 298 -15.73 -22.10 11.21
CA ALA A 298 -16.65 -21.20 11.87
C ALA A 298 -17.11 -20.06 10.93
N ALA A 299 -16.20 -19.51 10.13
CA ALA A 299 -16.49 -18.44 9.16
C ALA A 299 -17.47 -18.90 8.08
N CYS A 300 -17.29 -20.11 7.50
CA CYS A 300 -18.21 -20.65 6.51
C CYS A 300 -19.59 -20.91 7.10
N ARG A 301 -19.68 -21.54 8.28
CA ARG A 301 -20.97 -21.82 8.95
C ARG A 301 -21.76 -20.56 9.30
N SER A 302 -21.08 -19.46 9.64
CA SER A 302 -21.73 -18.18 9.93
C SER A 302 -21.88 -17.30 8.68
N GLY A 303 -21.33 -17.72 7.53
CA GLY A 303 -21.29 -16.95 6.29
C GLY A 303 -20.45 -15.67 6.41
N GLN A 304 -19.45 -15.63 7.28
CA GLN A 304 -18.56 -14.49 7.47
C GLN A 304 -17.30 -14.64 6.59
N VAL A 305 -17.51 -14.76 5.29
CA VAL A 305 -16.45 -14.84 4.28
C VAL A 305 -16.63 -13.71 3.29
N TYR A 306 -15.62 -12.89 3.16
CA TYR A 306 -15.64 -11.65 2.38
C TYR A 306 -14.51 -11.61 1.37
N VAL A 307 -14.76 -10.95 0.24
CA VAL A 307 -13.76 -10.57 -0.75
C VAL A 307 -13.71 -9.05 -0.83
N VAL A 308 -12.53 -8.51 -0.96
CA VAL A 308 -12.30 -7.08 -1.20
C VAL A 308 -11.39 -6.89 -2.41
N ASP A 309 -11.40 -5.70 -2.99
CA ASP A 309 -10.41 -5.32 -3.98
C ASP A 309 -9.04 -5.16 -3.29
N GLY A 310 -8.23 -6.23 -3.34
CA GLY A 310 -6.90 -6.25 -2.74
C GLY A 310 -5.94 -5.32 -3.46
N SER A 311 -6.12 -5.11 -4.78
CA SER A 311 -5.31 -4.20 -5.57
C SER A 311 -5.49 -2.75 -5.13
N GLN A 312 -6.74 -2.30 -4.90
CA GLN A 312 -7.02 -0.90 -4.60
C GLN A 312 -6.77 -0.52 -3.14
N TYR A 313 -7.04 -1.43 -2.21
CA TYR A 313 -7.10 -1.09 -0.79
C TYR A 313 -5.94 -1.70 0.02
N PHE A 314 -5.95 -2.99 0.27
CA PHE A 314 -5.08 -3.61 1.26
C PHE A 314 -3.61 -3.72 0.84
N SER A 315 -3.32 -3.84 -0.46
CA SER A 315 -1.96 -4.03 -0.98
C SER A 315 -1.19 -2.73 -1.24
N ARG A 316 -1.83 -1.56 -1.09
CA ARG A 316 -1.21 -0.26 -1.37
C ARG A 316 -0.94 0.50 -0.09
N PRO A 317 0.33 0.69 0.31
CA PRO A 317 0.69 1.49 1.47
C PRO A 317 0.52 3.00 1.21
N GLY A 318 -0.72 3.45 1.19
CA GLY A 318 -1.11 4.82 0.89
C GLY A 318 -2.31 5.29 1.71
N PRO A 319 -2.85 6.48 1.41
CA PRO A 319 -3.95 7.08 2.18
C PRO A 319 -5.18 6.18 2.32
N ARG A 320 -5.47 5.35 1.30
CA ARG A 320 -6.64 4.46 1.28
C ARG A 320 -6.53 3.25 2.21
N LEU A 321 -5.39 3.03 2.89
CA LEU A 321 -5.35 2.04 3.98
C LEU A 321 -6.26 2.40 5.17
N VAL A 322 -6.58 3.68 5.34
CA VAL A 322 -7.59 4.10 6.32
C VAL A 322 -9.00 3.68 5.87
N ASP A 323 -9.29 3.74 4.57
CA ASP A 323 -10.54 3.19 4.00
C ASP A 323 -10.60 1.67 4.18
N SER A 324 -9.47 0.97 3.98
CA SER A 324 -9.35 -0.48 4.25
C SER A 324 -9.68 -0.83 5.71
N LEU A 325 -9.18 -0.03 6.65
CA LEU A 325 -9.49 -0.18 8.09
C LEU A 325 -10.98 -0.01 8.37
N GLU A 326 -11.60 1.02 7.82
CA GLU A 326 -13.03 1.30 8.02
C GLU A 326 -13.91 0.22 7.39
N MET A 327 -13.57 -0.25 6.18
CA MET A 327 -14.23 -1.37 5.50
C MET A 327 -14.15 -2.65 6.32
N LEU A 328 -12.96 -2.98 6.84
CA LEU A 328 -12.74 -4.16 7.68
C LEU A 328 -13.52 -4.06 9.00
N ALA A 329 -13.50 -2.89 9.66
CA ALA A 329 -14.23 -2.66 10.90
C ALA A 329 -15.76 -2.83 10.69
N HIS A 330 -16.27 -2.32 9.57
CA HIS A 330 -17.66 -2.53 9.19
C HIS A 330 -17.98 -4.01 8.92
N ALA A 331 -17.14 -4.72 8.19
CA ALA A 331 -17.35 -6.13 7.88
C ALA A 331 -17.39 -7.00 9.15
N LEU A 332 -16.54 -6.69 10.15
CA LEU A 332 -16.49 -7.45 11.40
C LEU A 332 -17.57 -7.04 12.40
N HIS A 333 -17.94 -5.76 12.45
CA HIS A 333 -18.82 -5.19 13.48
C HIS A 333 -19.75 -4.12 12.89
N PRO A 334 -20.67 -4.47 11.95
CA PRO A 334 -21.47 -3.48 11.21
C PRO A 334 -22.34 -2.60 12.12
N GLU A 335 -22.80 -3.10 13.25
CA GLU A 335 -23.61 -2.34 14.22
C GLU A 335 -22.81 -1.26 14.96
N THR A 336 -21.48 -1.45 15.10
CA THR A 336 -20.58 -0.53 15.81
C THR A 336 -19.87 0.43 14.87
N HIS A 337 -19.56 -0.04 13.67
CA HIS A 337 -18.81 0.68 12.66
C HIS A 337 -19.68 0.89 11.41
N PRO A 338 -20.41 2.02 11.31
CA PRO A 338 -21.11 2.36 10.07
C PRO A 338 -20.07 2.57 8.94
N LEU A 339 -20.42 2.13 7.74
CA LEU A 339 -19.57 2.35 6.58
C LEU A 339 -19.59 3.84 6.21
N PRO A 340 -18.44 4.48 5.97
CA PRO A 340 -18.39 5.85 5.49
C PRO A 340 -19.09 6.04 4.14
N ASP A 341 -19.66 7.22 3.92
CA ASP A 341 -20.26 7.58 2.64
C ASP A 341 -19.24 7.49 1.50
N GLY A 342 -19.62 6.81 0.42
CA GLY A 342 -18.79 6.64 -0.77
C GLY A 342 -17.76 5.51 -0.69
N LEU A 343 -17.72 4.77 0.40
CA LEU A 343 -16.92 3.55 0.51
C LEU A 343 -17.83 2.33 0.31
N ASP A 344 -17.46 1.44 -0.60
CA ASP A 344 -18.17 0.18 -0.82
C ASP A 344 -17.86 -0.82 0.28
N PRO A 345 -18.85 -1.63 0.73
CA PRO A 345 -18.61 -2.68 1.72
C PRO A 345 -17.80 -3.84 1.13
N ALA A 346 -17.11 -4.58 2.00
CA ALA A 346 -16.54 -5.86 1.61
C ALA A 346 -17.62 -6.79 1.02
N PHE A 347 -17.32 -7.42 -0.11
CA PHE A 347 -18.25 -8.29 -0.81
C PHE A 347 -18.39 -9.62 -0.07
N ARG A 348 -19.56 -9.86 0.53
CA ARG A 348 -19.85 -11.12 1.24
C ARG A 348 -20.18 -12.22 0.24
N ILE A 349 -19.40 -13.31 0.24
CA ILE A 349 -19.65 -14.43 -0.66
C ILE A 349 -20.68 -15.42 -0.08
N ALA A 350 -21.51 -15.96 -0.95
CA ALA A 350 -22.43 -17.04 -0.58
C ALA A 350 -21.64 -18.35 -0.42
N VAL A 351 -21.66 -18.90 0.79
CA VAL A 351 -21.04 -20.20 1.06
C VAL A 351 -22.00 -21.31 0.57
N PRO A 352 -21.51 -22.28 -0.22
CA PRO A 352 -22.34 -23.39 -0.67
C PRO A 352 -22.85 -24.23 0.50
N HIS A 353 -24.13 -24.50 0.52
CA HIS A 353 -24.76 -25.50 1.42
C HIS A 353 -24.91 -26.80 0.65
N PHE A 354 -24.24 -27.86 1.10
CA PHE A 354 -24.36 -29.22 0.56
C PHE A 354 -25.16 -30.10 1.49
#